data_02389b5cbafe13ec57d1ed7d1ec269e1
#
_entry.id   02389b5cbafe13ec57d1ed7d1ec269e1
#
_cell.length_a   1.000
_cell.length_b   1.000
_cell.length_c   1.000
_cell.angle_alpha   90.00
_cell.angle_beta   90.00
_cell.angle_gamma   90.00
#
_symmetry.space_group_name_H-M   'P 1'
#
loop_
_entity.id
_entity.type
_entity.pdbx_description
1 polymer ?
#
loop_
_entity_poly.entity_id
_entity_poly.type
_entity_poly.pdbx_seq_one_letter_code
_entity_poly.pdbx_strand_id
1 'polypeptide(L)' 'MLCLPDKFRETWDNFPVVPNVEKVELCQFLLDTEQTGYNEFIDRYCNYFLEEGFCYYVPVK' A
#
# COMPACT_ATOMS: atom_id res chain seq x y z
N MET A 1 2.23 -15.33 1.71
CA MET A 1 0.81 -15.07 1.41
C MET A 1 0.40 -13.68 1.87
N LEU A 2 -0.33 -12.97 1.04
CA LEU A 2 -0.79 -11.62 1.38
C LEU A 2 -1.90 -11.69 2.43
N CYS A 3 -1.73 -10.95 3.51
CA CYS A 3 -2.73 -10.87 4.57
C CYS A 3 -3.24 -9.44 4.68
N LEU A 4 -4.53 -9.24 4.39
CA LEU A 4 -5.15 -7.92 4.44
C LEU A 4 -6.33 -7.94 5.41
N PRO A 5 -6.44 -6.94 6.31
CA PRO A 5 -7.65 -6.74 7.08
C PRO A 5 -8.82 -6.44 6.14
N ASP A 6 -10.04 -6.70 6.60
CA ASP A 6 -11.24 -6.50 5.77
C ASP A 6 -11.32 -5.09 5.20
N LYS A 7 -10.93 -4.08 5.97
CA LYS A 7 -10.99 -2.69 5.52
C LYS A 7 -10.06 -2.42 4.33
N PHE A 8 -8.98 -3.17 4.19
CA PHE A 8 -8.05 -3.00 3.08
C PHE A 8 -8.34 -3.91 1.90
N ARG A 9 -9.12 -4.97 2.10
CA ARG A 9 -9.44 -5.88 1.01
C ARG A 9 -10.22 -5.18 -0.09
N GLU A 10 -11.18 -4.38 0.28
CA GLU A 10 -11.96 -3.63 -0.69
C GLU A 10 -11.07 -2.60 -1.40
N THR A 11 -10.21 -1.93 -0.66
CA THR A 11 -9.26 -0.98 -1.24
C THR A 11 -8.35 -1.69 -2.23
N TRP A 12 -7.87 -2.88 -1.89
CA TRP A 12 -7.03 -3.68 -2.77
C TRP A 12 -7.75 -4.02 -4.06
N ASP A 13 -9.00 -4.50 -3.95
CA ASP A 13 -9.77 -4.94 -5.11
C ASP A 13 -10.14 -3.79 -6.02
N ASN A 14 -10.34 -2.60 -5.48
CA ASN A 14 -10.78 -1.42 -6.22
C ASN A 14 -9.70 -0.34 -6.29
N PHE A 15 -8.45 -0.72 -6.17
CA PHE A 15 -7.35 0.22 -6.03
C PHE A 15 -7.34 1.33 -7.10
N PRO A 16 -7.58 1.03 -8.39
CA PRO A 16 -7.54 2.09 -9.41
C PRO A 16 -8.57 3.20 -9.19
N VAL A 17 -9.66 2.92 -8.50
CA VAL A 17 -10.77 3.87 -8.35
C VAL A 17 -10.92 4.43 -6.94
N VAL A 18 -10.15 3.94 -5.96
CA VAL A 18 -10.27 4.47 -4.60
C VAL A 18 -9.57 5.84 -4.49
N PRO A 19 -9.99 6.69 -3.54
CA PRO A 19 -9.33 7.98 -3.32
C PRO A 19 -7.87 7.82 -2.91
N ASN A 20 -7.07 8.87 -3.15
CA ASN A 20 -5.65 8.84 -2.80
C ASN A 20 -5.40 8.58 -1.32
N VAL A 21 -6.27 9.09 -0.46
CA VAL A 21 -6.17 8.89 0.98
C VAL A 21 -6.18 7.38 1.31
N GLU A 22 -7.08 6.63 0.68
CA GLU A 22 -7.16 5.20 0.90
C GLU A 22 -5.97 4.47 0.26
N LYS A 23 -5.52 4.95 -0.89
CA LYS A 23 -4.31 4.40 -1.52
C LYS A 23 -3.11 4.53 -0.61
N VAL A 24 -2.93 5.71 -0.01
CA VAL A 24 -1.81 5.97 0.90
C VAL A 24 -1.90 5.05 2.11
N GLU A 25 -3.09 4.88 2.68
CA GLU A 25 -3.27 4.02 3.83
C GLU A 25 -2.91 2.57 3.52
N LEU A 26 -3.39 2.07 2.39
CA LEU A 26 -3.06 0.70 1.98
C LEU A 26 -1.58 0.54 1.72
N CYS A 27 -0.97 1.49 1.00
CA CYS A 27 0.46 1.42 0.71
C CYS A 27 1.28 1.45 1.98
N GLN A 28 0.91 2.29 2.95
CA GLN A 28 1.62 2.34 4.22
C GLN A 28 1.49 1.00 4.97
N PHE A 29 0.31 0.40 4.96
CA PHE A 29 0.11 -0.91 5.57
C PHE A 29 1.01 -1.97 4.92
N LEU A 30 1.08 -1.97 3.59
CA LEU A 30 1.91 -2.94 2.88
C LEU A 30 3.39 -2.74 3.20
N LEU A 31 3.83 -1.50 3.31
CA LEU A 31 5.21 -1.20 3.67
C LEU A 31 5.51 -1.63 5.11
N ASP A 32 4.59 -1.35 6.02
CA ASP A 32 4.76 -1.69 7.44
C ASP A 32 4.83 -3.20 7.68
N THR A 33 4.11 -3.97 6.88
CA THR A 33 4.04 -5.42 7.02
C THR A 33 4.93 -6.15 6.03
N GLU A 34 5.68 -5.42 5.22
CA GLU A 34 6.58 -5.98 4.21
C GLU A 34 5.83 -6.89 3.22
N GLN A 35 4.64 -6.48 2.84
CA GLN A 35 3.80 -7.25 1.90
C GLN A 35 3.76 -6.61 0.51
N THR A 36 4.85 -5.99 0.08
CA THR A 36 4.95 -5.47 -1.28
C THR A 36 5.34 -6.62 -2.22
N GLY A 37 5.17 -6.40 -3.52
CA GLY A 37 5.56 -7.39 -4.52
C GLY A 37 4.43 -8.29 -5.00
N TYR A 38 3.23 -8.15 -4.46
CA TYR A 38 2.08 -8.97 -4.88
C TYR A 38 1.34 -8.38 -6.06
N ASN A 39 1.42 -7.07 -6.24
CA ASN A 39 0.74 -6.39 -7.35
C ASN A 39 1.64 -5.25 -7.82
N GLU A 40 2.15 -5.37 -9.05
CA GLU A 40 3.08 -4.40 -9.60
C GLU A 40 2.49 -2.99 -9.68
N PHE A 41 1.21 -2.90 -10.05
CA PHE A 41 0.54 -1.61 -10.16
C PHE A 41 0.50 -0.90 -8.80
N ILE A 42 0.15 -1.63 -7.75
CA ILE A 42 0.10 -1.08 -6.40
C ILE A 42 1.51 -0.76 -5.90
N ASP A 43 2.48 -1.59 -6.25
CA ASP A 43 3.88 -1.35 -5.87
C ASP A 43 4.40 -0.04 -6.46
N ARG A 44 3.99 0.29 -7.67
CA ARG A 44 4.37 1.57 -8.28
C ARG A 44 3.82 2.74 -7.49
N TYR A 45 2.60 2.63 -7.01
CA TYR A 45 2.02 3.66 -6.15
C TYR A 45 2.76 3.76 -4.82
N CYS A 46 3.15 2.62 -4.24
CA CYS A 46 3.94 2.62 -3.01
C CYS A 46 5.23 3.41 -3.20
N ASN A 47 5.95 3.15 -4.28
CA ASN A 47 7.18 3.87 -4.59
C ASN A 47 6.93 5.35 -4.81
N TYR A 48 5.87 5.68 -5.54
CA TYR A 48 5.51 7.07 -5.77
C TYR A 48 5.24 7.80 -4.44
N PHE A 49 4.47 7.17 -3.56
CA PHE A 49 4.15 7.79 -2.27
C PHE A 49 5.38 7.92 -1.37
N LEU A 50 6.31 6.98 -1.47
CA LEU A 50 7.58 7.09 -0.74
C LEU A 50 8.37 8.30 -1.23
N GLU A 51 8.45 8.49 -2.54
CA GLU A 51 9.18 9.61 -3.13
C GLU A 51 8.54 10.95 -2.81
N GLU A 52 7.21 11.00 -2.77
CA GLU A 52 6.47 12.23 -2.49
C GLU A 52 6.33 12.51 -1.00
N GLY A 53 6.73 11.57 -0.14
CA GLY A 53 6.65 11.77 1.30
C GLY A 53 5.29 11.46 1.91
N PHE A 54 4.37 10.86 1.15
CA PHE A 54 3.07 10.45 1.68
C PHE A 54 3.17 9.16 2.49
N CYS A 55 4.14 8.31 2.17
CA CYS A 55 4.41 7.09 2.89
C CYS A 55 5.88 7.06 3.31
N TYR A 56 6.20 6.23 4.27
CA TYR A 56 7.57 6.08 4.73
C TYR A 56 7.86 4.62 5.03
N TYR A 57 9.14 4.27 4.96
CA TYR A 57 9.57 2.92 5.24
C TYR A 57 9.93 2.83 6.71
N VAL A 58 9.29 1.90 7.42
CA VAL A 58 9.62 1.65 8.83
C VAL A 58 10.63 0.52 8.85
N PRO A 59 11.87 0.78 9.28
CA PRO A 59 12.87 -0.30 9.31
C PRO A 59 12.47 -1.36 10.32
N VAL A 60 12.59 -2.61 9.89
CA VAL A 60 12.34 -3.76 10.75
C VAL A 60 13.65 -4.16 11.38
N LYS A 61 13.63 -4.41 12.65
CA LYS A 61 14.83 -4.81 13.39
C LYS A 61 14.92 -6.30 13.54
#